data_fd3a4307eb36e3e238bdcf6ce4ca0a05
#
_entry.id   fd3a4307eb36e3e238bdcf6ce4ca0a05
#
_cell.length_a   1.000
_cell.length_b   1.000
_cell.length_c   1.000
_cell.angle_alpha   90.00
_cell.angle_beta   90.00
_cell.angle_gamma   90.00
#
_symmetry.space_group_name_H-M   'P 1'
#
loop_
_entity.id
_entity.type
_entity.pdbx_description
1 polymer ?
#
loop_
_entity_poly.entity_id
_entity_poly.type
_entity_poly.pdbx_seq_one_letter_code
_entity_poly.pdbx_strand_id
1 'polypeptide(L)'
;MSTTWQEHIARHTTTALEAVRSAVKSGDFLVFGHAVAAPSSLSKALYDDRERLTDVKAFHMLYFAEPWHLRPEMVGHVHPVLNFLDKNSRPAYLDKRVDYLPCHFHELPDFFRNGIYPVDVALISVSEPNEEGYCSFGVSCDYTKPAAEAARIVIAEINKQMPFIGGDNLLHV
;
A
#
# COMPACT_ATOMS: atom_id res chain seq x y z
N MET A 1 13.67 27.54 -5.95
CA MET A 1 13.72 27.47 -4.49
C MET A 1 13.37 26.05 -4.10
N SER A 2 14.21 25.36 -3.35
CA SER A 2 13.89 24.00 -2.86
C SER A 2 12.76 24.12 -1.84
N THR A 3 11.65 23.43 -2.08
CA THR A 3 10.54 23.35 -1.12
C THR A 3 11.00 22.59 0.10
N THR A 4 10.78 23.09 1.31
CA THR A 4 11.09 22.36 2.53
C THR A 4 10.17 21.15 2.67
N TRP A 5 10.57 20.12 3.40
CA TRP A 5 9.73 18.94 3.64
C TRP A 5 8.42 19.32 4.38
N GLN A 6 8.45 20.33 5.26
CA GLN A 6 7.24 20.85 5.93
C GLN A 6 6.25 21.45 4.94
N GLU A 7 6.75 22.23 3.97
CA GLU A 7 5.90 22.78 2.90
C GLU A 7 5.36 21.70 1.99
N HIS A 8 6.15 20.64 1.73
CA HIS A 8 5.71 19.49 0.96
C HIS A 8 4.53 18.79 1.67
N ILE A 9 4.67 18.44 2.94
CA ILE A 9 3.60 17.83 3.74
C ILE A 9 2.37 18.73 3.77
N ALA A 10 2.52 20.02 4.06
CA ALA A 10 1.39 20.94 4.14
C ALA A 10 0.58 21.01 2.83
N ARG A 11 1.23 20.87 1.68
CA ARG A 11 0.56 20.87 0.36
C ARG A 11 -0.07 19.53 -0.02
N HIS A 12 0.47 18.42 0.47
CA HIS A 12 0.07 17.07 0.04
C HIS A 12 -0.71 16.29 1.11
N THR A 13 -0.90 16.87 2.30
CA THR A 13 -1.79 16.27 3.32
C THR A 13 -3.25 16.48 2.92
N THR A 14 -3.97 15.37 2.82
CA THR A 14 -5.38 15.37 2.43
C THR A 14 -6.11 14.20 3.07
N THR A 15 -7.38 14.03 2.78
CA THR A 15 -8.14 12.85 3.25
C THR A 15 -7.76 11.59 2.48
N ALA A 16 -7.92 10.42 3.09
CA ALA A 16 -7.64 9.14 2.44
C ALA A 16 -8.41 9.00 1.11
N LEU A 17 -9.66 9.45 1.07
CA LEU A 17 -10.50 9.37 -0.13
C LEU A 17 -9.99 10.28 -1.25
N GLU A 18 -9.59 11.51 -0.94
CA GLU A 18 -9.03 12.44 -1.92
C GLU A 18 -7.67 11.97 -2.43
N ALA A 19 -6.82 11.43 -1.56
CA ALA A 19 -5.54 10.84 -1.94
C ALA A 19 -5.74 9.69 -2.94
N VAL A 20 -6.63 8.74 -2.64
CA VAL A 20 -6.96 7.63 -3.55
C VAL A 20 -7.53 8.14 -4.87
N ARG A 21 -8.47 9.08 -4.85
CA ARG A 21 -9.07 9.65 -6.07
C ARG A 21 -8.07 10.34 -6.97
N SER A 22 -7.11 11.04 -6.40
CA SER A 22 -6.10 11.78 -7.16
C SER A 22 -5.03 10.89 -7.78
N ALA A 23 -4.68 9.78 -7.12
CA ALA A 23 -3.51 8.97 -7.45
C ALA A 23 -3.83 7.65 -8.16
N VAL A 24 -4.92 6.97 -7.75
CA VAL A 24 -5.27 5.64 -8.27
C VAL A 24 -6.13 5.76 -9.53
N LYS A 25 -5.76 5.01 -10.56
CA LYS A 25 -6.45 4.95 -11.86
C LYS A 25 -6.82 3.51 -12.21
N SER A 26 -7.78 3.36 -13.11
CA SER A 26 -8.07 2.05 -13.72
C SER A 26 -6.83 1.48 -14.39
N GLY A 27 -6.60 0.17 -14.20
CA GLY A 27 -5.43 -0.55 -14.71
C GLY A 27 -4.19 -0.47 -13.82
N ASP A 28 -4.17 0.34 -12.76
CA ASP A 28 -3.00 0.46 -11.87
C ASP A 28 -2.73 -0.83 -11.08
N PHE A 29 -1.44 -1.08 -10.81
CA PHE A 29 -0.98 -2.10 -9.87
C PHE A 29 -0.64 -1.45 -8.53
N LEU A 30 -1.42 -1.78 -7.51
CA LEU A 30 -1.27 -1.26 -6.15
C LEU A 30 -0.49 -2.24 -5.28
N VAL A 31 0.32 -1.74 -4.35
CA VAL A 31 0.95 -2.55 -3.30
C VAL A 31 0.59 -1.97 -1.94
N PHE A 32 0.03 -2.80 -1.08
CA PHE A 32 -0.30 -2.42 0.30
C PHE A 32 0.83 -2.73 1.27
N GLY A 33 0.98 -1.89 2.29
CA GLY A 33 1.81 -2.17 3.46
C GLY A 33 1.41 -3.46 4.15
N HIS A 34 2.38 -4.11 4.80
CA HIS A 34 2.30 -5.48 5.28
C HIS A 34 1.82 -5.60 6.73
N ALA A 35 1.00 -6.59 6.98
CA ALA A 35 0.60 -7.08 8.31
C ALA A 35 0.02 -5.97 9.21
N VAL A 36 0.72 -5.64 10.30
CA VAL A 36 0.29 -4.59 11.26
C VAL A 36 0.46 -3.18 10.74
N ALA A 37 1.28 -2.98 9.69
CA ALA A 37 1.41 -1.71 8.97
C ALA A 37 0.45 -1.59 7.77
N ALA A 38 -0.61 -2.40 7.75
CA ALA A 38 -1.66 -2.30 6.75
C ALA A 38 -2.40 -0.95 6.84
N PRO A 39 -2.47 -0.16 5.76
CA PRO A 39 -3.09 1.16 5.77
C PRO A 39 -4.62 1.04 5.68
N SER A 40 -5.29 0.96 6.82
CA SER A 40 -6.73 0.65 6.89
C SER A 40 -7.62 1.73 6.30
N SER A 41 -7.28 3.00 6.50
CA SER A 41 -8.04 4.13 5.95
C SER A 41 -7.94 4.18 4.42
N LEU A 42 -6.78 3.84 3.86
CA LEU A 42 -6.59 3.80 2.40
C LEU A 42 -7.32 2.62 1.76
N SER A 43 -7.33 1.44 2.41
CA SER A 43 -8.13 0.30 1.94
C SER A 43 -9.63 0.61 1.94
N LYS A 44 -10.12 1.30 2.98
CA LYS A 44 -11.52 1.76 3.05
C LYS A 44 -11.82 2.79 1.96
N ALA A 45 -10.93 3.75 1.74
CA ALA A 45 -11.08 4.77 0.71
C ALA A 45 -11.14 4.16 -0.70
N LEU A 46 -10.30 3.15 -0.97
CA LEU A 46 -10.33 2.40 -2.22
C LEU A 46 -11.68 1.69 -2.43
N TYR A 47 -12.23 1.09 -1.36
CA TYR A 47 -13.56 0.48 -1.39
C TYR A 47 -14.66 1.52 -1.67
N ASP A 48 -14.61 2.67 -1.02
CA ASP A 48 -15.62 3.73 -1.18
C ASP A 48 -15.61 4.36 -2.58
N ASP A 49 -14.46 4.37 -3.25
CA ASP A 49 -14.26 4.94 -4.60
C ASP A 49 -14.28 3.88 -5.72
N ARG A 50 -14.60 2.63 -5.43
CA ARG A 50 -14.47 1.49 -6.36
C ARG A 50 -15.21 1.67 -7.68
N GLU A 51 -16.40 2.31 -7.66
CA GLU A 51 -17.23 2.47 -8.86
C GLU A 51 -16.53 3.28 -9.99
N ARG A 52 -15.52 4.04 -9.65
CA ARG A 52 -14.68 4.78 -10.61
C ARG A 52 -13.62 3.89 -11.26
N LEU A 53 -13.30 2.76 -10.64
CA LEU A 53 -12.14 1.95 -10.97
C LEU A 53 -12.52 0.68 -11.72
N THR A 54 -11.68 0.27 -12.67
CA THR A 54 -11.75 -1.02 -13.37
C THR A 54 -10.33 -1.57 -13.57
N ASP A 55 -10.20 -2.90 -13.57
CA ASP A 55 -8.94 -3.61 -13.82
C ASP A 55 -7.75 -3.21 -12.91
N VAL A 56 -8.02 -2.66 -11.73
CA VAL A 56 -6.97 -2.39 -10.75
C VAL A 56 -6.53 -3.70 -10.11
N LYS A 57 -5.23 -3.93 -10.00
CA LYS A 57 -4.66 -5.04 -9.23
C LYS A 57 -4.12 -4.55 -7.90
N ALA A 58 -4.29 -5.34 -6.83
CA ALA A 58 -3.88 -4.95 -5.48
C ALA A 58 -3.13 -6.08 -4.79
N PHE A 59 -1.82 -5.89 -4.58
CA PHE A 59 -0.97 -6.87 -3.92
C PHE A 59 -0.88 -6.63 -2.41
N HIS A 60 -0.99 -7.70 -1.64
CA HIS A 60 -0.54 -7.77 -0.25
C HIS A 60 -0.19 -9.22 0.14
N MET A 61 0.57 -9.40 1.22
CA MET A 61 0.87 -10.73 1.77
C MET A 61 -0.05 -11.06 2.93
N LEU A 62 0.07 -10.34 4.06
CA LEU A 62 -0.80 -10.41 5.23
C LEU A 62 -1.44 -9.05 5.46
N TYR A 63 -2.67 -9.05 5.95
CA TYR A 63 -3.41 -7.82 6.19
C TYR A 63 -4.20 -7.92 7.51
N PHE A 64 -3.69 -7.30 8.58
CA PHE A 64 -4.29 -7.44 9.91
C PHE A 64 -5.35 -6.40 10.23
N ALA A 65 -5.52 -5.40 9.36
CA ALA A 65 -6.67 -4.51 9.41
C ALA A 65 -7.89 -5.12 8.67
N GLU A 66 -9.01 -4.40 8.61
CA GLU A 66 -10.16 -4.82 7.80
C GLU A 66 -9.79 -4.77 6.30
N PRO A 67 -9.81 -5.91 5.58
CA PRO A 67 -9.37 -5.97 4.20
C PRO A 67 -10.51 -5.57 3.24
N TRP A 68 -10.87 -4.30 3.18
CA TRP A 68 -11.95 -3.78 2.35
C TRP A 68 -11.83 -4.17 0.87
N HIS A 69 -10.60 -4.24 0.35
CA HIS A 69 -10.30 -4.63 -1.02
C HIS A 69 -10.55 -6.12 -1.34
N LEU A 70 -10.79 -6.98 -0.33
CA LEU A 70 -11.17 -8.39 -0.50
C LEU A 70 -12.69 -8.62 -0.53
N ARG A 71 -13.49 -7.59 -0.32
CA ARG A 71 -14.95 -7.72 -0.26
C ARG A 71 -15.55 -8.10 -1.61
N PRO A 72 -16.65 -8.86 -1.66
CA PRO A 72 -17.30 -9.28 -2.91
C PRO A 72 -17.66 -8.10 -3.83
N GLU A 73 -18.00 -6.95 -3.27
CA GLU A 73 -18.37 -5.73 -3.99
C GLU A 73 -17.20 -5.10 -4.78
N MET A 74 -15.97 -5.60 -4.57
CA MET A 74 -14.80 -5.16 -5.33
C MET A 74 -14.62 -5.89 -6.66
N VAL A 75 -15.41 -6.94 -6.92
CA VAL A 75 -15.33 -7.69 -8.17
C VAL A 75 -15.64 -6.78 -9.36
N GLY A 76 -14.75 -6.80 -10.36
CA GLY A 76 -14.82 -5.92 -11.53
C GLY A 76 -14.11 -4.57 -11.35
N HIS A 77 -13.77 -4.20 -10.13
CA HIS A 77 -13.11 -2.94 -9.79
C HIS A 77 -11.65 -3.15 -9.41
N VAL A 78 -11.41 -3.98 -8.38
CA VAL A 78 -10.06 -4.30 -7.88
C VAL A 78 -9.91 -5.80 -7.75
N HIS A 79 -8.84 -6.33 -8.34
CA HIS A 79 -8.49 -7.74 -8.30
C HIS A 79 -7.27 -7.97 -7.40
N PRO A 80 -7.44 -8.58 -6.22
CA PRO A 80 -6.32 -8.83 -5.31
C PRO A 80 -5.37 -9.90 -5.84
N VAL A 81 -4.07 -9.70 -5.61
CA VAL A 81 -2.97 -10.65 -5.88
C VAL A 81 -2.27 -10.95 -4.57
N LEU A 82 -2.25 -12.19 -4.13
CA LEU A 82 -1.80 -12.59 -2.81
C LEU A 82 -0.72 -13.65 -2.90
N ASN A 83 0.37 -13.52 -2.13
CA ASN A 83 1.33 -14.61 -2.01
C ASN A 83 1.20 -15.39 -0.69
N PHE A 84 0.23 -15.04 0.14
CA PHE A 84 -0.12 -15.78 1.34
C PHE A 84 -1.64 -15.74 1.58
N LEU A 85 -2.21 -16.88 1.98
CA LEU A 85 -3.64 -17.00 2.24
C LEU A 85 -3.92 -17.17 3.73
N ASP A 86 -4.36 -16.12 4.37
CA ASP A 86 -4.80 -16.10 5.77
C ASP A 86 -6.30 -16.44 5.92
N LYS A 87 -6.83 -16.32 7.13
CA LYS A 87 -8.25 -16.59 7.42
C LYS A 87 -9.20 -15.63 6.68
N ASN A 88 -8.77 -14.41 6.37
CA ASN A 88 -9.60 -13.39 5.71
C ASN A 88 -9.59 -13.56 4.19
N SER A 89 -8.47 -13.97 3.63
CA SER A 89 -8.27 -14.10 2.17
C SER A 89 -8.67 -15.46 1.61
N ARG A 90 -8.63 -16.54 2.42
CA ARG A 90 -9.03 -17.89 1.96
C ARG A 90 -10.45 -17.97 1.38
N PRO A 91 -11.49 -17.35 1.97
CA PRO A 91 -12.82 -17.35 1.34
C PRO A 91 -12.81 -16.69 -0.04
N ALA A 92 -12.13 -15.55 -0.19
CA ALA A 92 -12.01 -14.85 -1.47
C ALA A 92 -11.27 -15.69 -2.53
N TYR A 93 -10.25 -16.46 -2.11
CA TYR A 93 -9.54 -17.39 -2.99
C TYR A 93 -10.42 -18.55 -3.44
N LEU A 94 -11.17 -19.18 -2.52
CA LEU A 94 -12.10 -20.26 -2.85
C LEU A 94 -13.22 -19.81 -3.80
N ASP A 95 -13.67 -18.56 -3.66
CA ASP A 95 -14.63 -17.91 -4.55
C ASP A 95 -14.02 -17.44 -5.88
N LYS A 96 -12.72 -17.69 -6.11
CA LYS A 96 -11.99 -17.27 -7.33
C LYS A 96 -11.97 -15.73 -7.55
N ARG A 97 -11.97 -14.98 -6.46
CA ARG A 97 -11.95 -13.50 -6.48
C ARG A 97 -10.56 -12.91 -6.29
N VAL A 98 -9.55 -13.76 -6.10
CA VAL A 98 -8.15 -13.34 -5.93
C VAL A 98 -7.22 -14.27 -6.69
N ASP A 99 -6.10 -13.76 -7.17
CA ASP A 99 -5.00 -14.55 -7.71
C ASP A 99 -4.01 -14.90 -6.61
N TYR A 100 -3.43 -16.10 -6.68
CA TYR A 100 -2.37 -16.52 -5.81
C TYR A 100 -1.02 -16.49 -6.54
N LEU A 101 -0.05 -15.77 -5.97
CA LEU A 101 1.31 -15.66 -6.46
C LEU A 101 2.23 -16.59 -5.65
N PRO A 102 2.56 -17.78 -6.14
CA PRO A 102 3.46 -18.69 -5.45
C PRO A 102 4.92 -18.20 -5.58
N CYS A 103 5.47 -17.66 -4.48
CA CYS A 103 6.87 -17.27 -4.40
C CYS A 103 7.34 -17.31 -2.94
N HIS A 104 8.65 -17.34 -2.74
CA HIS A 104 9.21 -17.16 -1.40
C HIS A 104 9.14 -15.69 -0.99
N PHE A 105 8.96 -15.44 0.30
CA PHE A 105 8.82 -14.07 0.81
C PHE A 105 10.04 -13.19 0.47
N HIS A 106 11.24 -13.73 0.53
CA HIS A 106 12.48 -12.99 0.23
C HIS A 106 12.61 -12.57 -1.24
N GLU A 107 11.83 -13.15 -2.16
CA GLU A 107 11.84 -12.79 -3.58
C GLU A 107 10.99 -11.54 -3.89
N LEU A 108 10.02 -11.23 -3.04
CA LEU A 108 9.08 -10.11 -3.27
C LEU A 108 9.77 -8.75 -3.45
N PRO A 109 10.79 -8.37 -2.64
CA PRO A 109 11.52 -7.13 -2.85
C PRO A 109 12.09 -6.99 -4.27
N ASP A 110 12.63 -8.08 -4.81
CA ASP A 110 13.24 -8.09 -6.13
C ASP A 110 12.20 -8.06 -7.26
N PHE A 111 10.99 -8.58 -7.04
CA PHE A 111 9.91 -8.46 -8.02
C PHE A 111 9.53 -7.00 -8.25
N PHE A 112 9.52 -6.18 -7.20
CA PHE A 112 9.22 -4.75 -7.31
C PHE A 112 10.43 -3.96 -7.84
N ARG A 113 11.63 -4.16 -7.29
CA ARG A 113 12.85 -3.47 -7.72
C ARG A 113 13.18 -3.69 -9.19
N ASN A 114 12.96 -4.90 -9.69
CA ASN A 114 13.26 -5.28 -11.07
C ASN A 114 12.09 -5.05 -12.03
N GLY A 115 10.95 -4.50 -11.55
CA GLY A 115 9.79 -4.20 -12.37
C GLY A 115 9.07 -5.43 -12.94
N ILE A 116 9.27 -6.62 -12.35
CA ILE A 116 8.49 -7.83 -12.70
C ILE A 116 7.01 -7.56 -12.42
N TYR A 117 6.74 -6.91 -11.29
CA TYR A 117 5.46 -6.28 -10.99
C TYR A 117 5.70 -4.76 -10.89
N PRO A 118 5.36 -3.98 -11.93
CA PRO A 118 5.48 -2.54 -11.89
C PRO A 118 4.51 -1.97 -10.86
N VAL A 119 5.01 -1.15 -9.93
CA VAL A 119 4.19 -0.55 -8.87
C VAL A 119 3.73 0.83 -9.30
N ASP A 120 2.44 0.99 -9.58
CA ASP A 120 1.88 2.30 -9.89
C ASP A 120 1.67 3.12 -8.63
N VAL A 121 1.05 2.53 -7.59
CA VAL A 121 0.79 3.22 -6.33
C VAL A 121 1.11 2.30 -5.16
N ALA A 122 1.98 2.76 -4.26
CA ALA A 122 2.20 2.13 -2.96
C ALA A 122 1.29 2.79 -1.90
N LEU A 123 0.48 1.98 -1.23
CA LEU A 123 -0.41 2.37 -0.14
C LEU A 123 0.21 1.88 1.16
N ILE A 124 0.83 2.76 1.94
CA ILE A 124 1.64 2.39 3.10
C ILE A 124 1.18 3.08 4.38
N SER A 125 1.60 2.56 5.53
CA SER A 125 1.47 3.22 6.83
C SER A 125 2.86 3.44 7.41
N VAL A 126 3.11 4.67 7.87
CA VAL A 126 4.43 5.10 8.38
C VAL A 126 4.28 5.93 9.65
N SER A 127 5.39 6.15 10.37
CA SER A 127 5.43 7.07 11.51
C SER A 127 5.23 8.53 11.10
N GLU A 128 5.06 9.42 12.08
CA GLU A 128 5.25 10.85 11.83
C GLU A 128 6.69 11.12 11.38
N PRO A 129 6.92 12.15 10.52
CA PRO A 129 8.27 12.51 10.11
C PRO A 129 9.10 13.06 11.28
N ASN A 130 10.39 12.77 11.27
CA ASN A 130 11.35 13.37 12.19
C ASN A 130 11.71 14.80 11.77
N GLU A 131 12.65 15.44 12.50
CA GLU A 131 13.11 16.81 12.24
C GLU A 131 13.75 16.98 10.86
N GLU A 132 14.24 15.90 10.26
CA GLU A 132 14.87 15.89 8.94
C GLU A 132 13.89 15.53 7.80
N GLY A 133 12.62 15.24 8.10
CA GLY A 133 11.59 14.88 7.13
C GLY A 133 11.56 13.38 6.77
N TYR A 134 12.19 12.52 7.58
CA TYR A 134 12.09 11.07 7.38
C TYR A 134 10.96 10.47 8.20
N CYS A 135 10.12 9.69 7.54
CA CYS A 135 9.20 8.76 8.17
C CYS A 135 9.83 7.38 8.28
N SER A 136 9.45 6.61 9.31
CA SER A 136 9.84 5.21 9.46
C SER A 136 8.73 4.28 9.00
N PHE A 137 9.09 3.20 8.29
CA PHE A 137 8.18 2.08 8.04
C PHE A 137 7.84 1.31 9.34
N GLY A 138 8.55 1.62 10.44
CA GLY A 138 8.28 1.05 11.74
C GLY A 138 8.47 -0.47 11.76
N VAL A 139 7.39 -1.20 12.04
CA VAL A 139 7.42 -2.64 12.31
C VAL A 139 7.30 -3.52 11.05
N SER A 140 7.11 -2.97 9.86
CA SER A 140 6.93 -3.72 8.61
C SER A 140 7.60 -2.99 7.44
N CYS A 141 8.92 -3.17 7.31
CA CYS A 141 9.72 -2.61 6.22
C CYS A 141 9.79 -3.53 5.00
N ASP A 142 10.05 -4.78 5.21
CA ASP A 142 10.11 -5.94 4.30
C ASP A 142 10.02 -5.60 2.79
N TYR A 143 8.99 -6.10 2.08
CA TYR A 143 8.72 -5.74 0.69
C TYR A 143 8.09 -4.34 0.55
N THR A 144 7.59 -3.76 1.64
CA THR A 144 6.86 -2.47 1.63
C THR A 144 7.76 -1.33 1.19
N LYS A 145 9.00 -1.25 1.71
CA LYS A 145 9.97 -0.23 1.29
C LYS A 145 10.38 -0.38 -0.17
N PRO A 146 10.82 -1.55 -0.67
CA PRO A 146 11.09 -1.76 -2.10
C PRO A 146 9.92 -1.39 -3.00
N ALA A 147 8.69 -1.70 -2.61
CA ALA A 147 7.51 -1.33 -3.37
C ALA A 147 7.30 0.20 -3.39
N ALA A 148 7.48 0.88 -2.25
CA ALA A 148 7.38 2.33 -2.17
C ALA A 148 8.47 3.04 -3.00
N GLU A 149 9.71 2.53 -2.98
CA GLU A 149 10.83 3.05 -3.78
C GLU A 149 10.62 2.87 -5.30
N ALA A 150 9.96 1.78 -5.70
CA ALA A 150 9.65 1.49 -7.10
C ALA A 150 8.37 2.17 -7.60
N ALA A 151 7.51 2.65 -6.71
CA ALA A 151 6.20 3.18 -7.05
C ALA A 151 6.27 4.51 -7.80
N ARG A 152 5.37 4.69 -8.77
CA ARG A 152 5.13 5.99 -9.42
C ARG A 152 4.60 7.03 -8.42
N ILE A 153 3.75 6.61 -7.48
CA ILE A 153 3.17 7.45 -6.42
C ILE A 153 3.14 6.65 -5.11
N VAL A 154 3.50 7.31 -4.02
CA VAL A 154 3.34 6.76 -2.66
C VAL A 154 2.24 7.54 -1.95
N ILE A 155 1.26 6.84 -1.41
CA ILE A 155 0.27 7.39 -0.47
C ILE A 155 0.58 6.83 0.91
N ALA A 156 1.00 7.69 1.83
CA ALA A 156 1.36 7.31 3.18
C ALA A 156 0.27 7.72 4.19
N GLU A 157 -0.29 6.75 4.88
CA GLU A 157 -1.10 6.96 6.08
C GLU A 157 -0.16 7.23 7.27
N ILE A 158 -0.13 8.47 7.76
CA ILE A 158 0.67 8.84 8.92
C ILE A 158 0.01 8.28 10.18
N ASN A 159 0.67 7.35 10.83
CA ASN A 159 0.19 6.67 12.03
C ASN A 159 1.03 7.06 13.25
N LYS A 160 0.44 7.83 14.17
CA LYS A 160 1.09 8.28 15.41
C LYS A 160 1.45 7.14 16.36
N GLN A 161 0.87 5.96 16.18
CA GLN A 161 1.20 4.77 16.96
C GLN A 161 2.35 3.94 16.34
N MET A 162 2.77 4.28 15.10
CA MET A 162 3.88 3.60 14.47
C MET A 162 5.20 4.01 15.12
N PRO A 163 5.98 3.07 15.68
CA PRO A 163 7.27 3.42 16.28
C PRO A 163 8.24 3.92 15.21
N PHE A 164 9.00 4.96 15.54
CA PHE A 164 10.09 5.39 14.69
C PHE A 164 11.31 4.48 14.93
N ILE A 165 11.63 3.67 13.92
CA ILE A 165 12.76 2.73 13.94
C ILE A 165 13.77 3.21 12.89
N GLY A 166 15.02 3.40 13.33
CA GLY A 166 16.12 3.85 12.46
C GLY A 166 16.69 2.74 11.58
N GLY A 167 17.85 3.04 10.96
CA GLY A 167 18.53 2.15 10.02
C GLY A 167 17.97 2.29 8.61
N ASP A 168 18.06 1.21 7.81
CA ASP A 168 17.52 1.18 6.43
C ASP A 168 16.00 0.94 6.43
N ASN A 169 15.29 1.72 7.24
CA ASN A 169 13.85 1.63 7.48
C ASN A 169 13.16 3.00 7.32
N LEU A 170 13.75 3.89 6.56
CA LEU A 170 13.29 5.28 6.43
C LEU A 170 12.87 5.61 5.01
N LEU A 171 11.90 6.51 4.91
CA LEU A 171 11.42 7.13 3.68
C LEU A 171 11.36 8.65 3.89
N HIS A 172 12.01 9.42 3.03
CA HIS A 172 11.91 10.87 3.05
C HIS A 172 10.63 11.34 2.36
N VAL A 173 9.91 12.30 2.94
CA VAL A 173 8.69 12.90 2.39
C VAL A 173 8.96 13.80 1.21
#